data_80afc76c30a439c8950e53a255201dd2
#
_entry.id   80afc76c30a439c8950e53a255201dd2
#
_cell.length_a   1.000
_cell.length_b   1.000
_cell.length_c   1.000
_cell.angle_alpha   90.00
_cell.angle_beta   90.00
_cell.angle_gamma   90.00
#
_symmetry.space_group_name_H-M   'P 1'
#
loop_
_entity.id
_entity.type
_entity.pdbx_description
1 polymer ?
#
loop_
_entity_poly.entity_id
_entity_poly.type
_entity_poly.pdbx_seq_one_letter_code
_entity_poly.pdbx_strand_id
1 'polypeptide(L)'
;MKIPLQVTFRGFPHSDAVEAKVREKAEKLDQIFPDIMGCRVVVESQHKHHHQGNLYHVSIDLTVPGRELAVARDPKAHQAHEDVYVAIRDAFDAARRQLESYARKLRHEIKSHEPPALGRIAELVPAEDFGRIETPDGRLVYFHRNSVLGADFDKLEESDEVRFAEEPGEQGPQASTVHVIGRR
;
A
#
# COMPACT_ATOMS: atom_id res chain seq x y z
N MET A 1 -7.93 -22.63 4.74
CA MET A 1 -6.72 -21.88 4.43
C MET A 1 -6.29 -22.20 2.99
N LYS A 2 -6.26 -21.22 2.10
CA LYS A 2 -5.89 -21.38 0.67
C LYS A 2 -4.38 -21.22 0.45
N ILE A 3 -3.64 -20.74 1.45
CA ILE A 3 -2.23 -20.42 1.34
C ILE A 3 -1.40 -21.68 1.61
N PRO A 4 -0.53 -22.12 0.69
CA PRO A 4 0.47 -23.13 1.02
C PRO A 4 1.46 -22.55 2.03
N LEU A 5 1.29 -22.94 3.30
CA LEU A 5 2.18 -22.61 4.40
C LEU A 5 3.30 -23.63 4.50
N GLN A 6 4.53 -23.18 4.43
CA GLN A 6 5.73 -23.98 4.70
C GLN A 6 6.40 -23.47 5.96
N VAL A 7 6.56 -24.35 6.97
CA VAL A 7 7.28 -24.04 8.20
C VAL A 7 8.56 -24.87 8.26
N THR A 8 9.68 -24.21 8.50
CA THR A 8 11.00 -24.86 8.61
C THR A 8 11.62 -24.52 9.96
N PHE A 9 12.11 -25.52 10.67
CA PHE A 9 12.82 -25.38 11.94
C PHE A 9 14.31 -25.56 11.72
N ARG A 10 15.13 -24.68 12.30
CA ARG A 10 16.60 -24.74 12.22
C ARG A 10 17.22 -24.57 13.60
N GLY A 11 18.20 -25.40 13.92
CA GLY A 11 18.95 -25.32 15.19
C GLY A 11 18.21 -25.82 16.43
N PHE A 12 16.98 -26.34 16.30
CA PHE A 12 16.22 -27.00 17.36
C PHE A 12 15.19 -27.99 16.79
N PRO A 13 14.69 -28.96 17.61
CA PRO A 13 13.73 -29.96 17.16
C PRO A 13 12.41 -29.33 16.73
N HIS A 14 11.69 -30.02 15.85
CA HIS A 14 10.31 -29.67 15.51
C HIS A 14 9.43 -29.58 16.76
N SER A 15 8.54 -28.59 16.80
CA SER A 15 7.58 -28.38 17.89
C SER A 15 6.19 -28.10 17.33
N ASP A 16 5.27 -29.02 17.59
CA ASP A 16 3.86 -28.91 17.16
C ASP A 16 3.19 -27.63 17.71
N ALA A 17 3.54 -27.25 18.94
CA ALA A 17 3.00 -26.04 19.57
C ALA A 17 3.47 -24.76 18.85
N VAL A 18 4.74 -24.72 18.45
CA VAL A 18 5.31 -23.60 17.68
C VAL A 18 4.71 -23.56 16.28
N GLU A 19 4.58 -24.71 15.62
CA GLU A 19 3.95 -24.80 14.30
C GLU A 19 2.47 -24.37 14.35
N ALA A 20 1.71 -24.80 15.33
CA ALA A 20 0.32 -24.39 15.52
C ALA A 20 0.21 -22.86 15.69
N LYS A 21 1.15 -22.25 16.43
CA LYS A 21 1.17 -20.79 16.61
C LYS A 21 1.50 -20.04 15.32
N VAL A 22 2.44 -20.55 14.53
CA VAL A 22 2.78 -20.00 13.20
C VAL A 22 1.56 -20.09 12.29
N ARG A 23 0.85 -21.23 12.28
CA ARG A 23 -0.36 -21.46 11.48
C ARG A 23 -1.48 -20.48 11.84
N GLU A 24 -1.77 -20.32 13.15
CA GLU A 24 -2.74 -19.34 13.66
C GLU A 24 -2.44 -17.91 13.14
N LYS A 25 -1.16 -17.51 13.18
CA LYS A 25 -0.74 -16.19 12.75
C LYS A 25 -0.82 -16.03 11.23
N ALA A 26 -0.47 -17.06 10.46
CA ALA A 26 -0.57 -17.05 9.00
C ALA A 26 -2.03 -16.96 8.53
N GLU A 27 -2.97 -17.61 9.21
CA GLU A 27 -4.40 -17.51 8.93
C GLU A 27 -4.93 -16.08 9.12
N LYS A 28 -4.41 -15.33 10.10
CA LYS A 28 -4.76 -13.93 10.30
C LYS A 28 -4.25 -13.02 9.16
N LEU A 29 -3.10 -13.33 8.56
CA LEU A 29 -2.64 -12.61 7.37
C LEU A 29 -3.53 -12.86 6.14
N ASP A 30 -3.98 -14.10 5.95
CA ASP A 30 -4.92 -14.47 4.88
C ASP A 30 -6.26 -13.74 4.97
N GLN A 31 -6.73 -13.46 6.19
CA GLN A 31 -7.95 -12.66 6.42
C GLN A 31 -7.77 -11.18 6.00
N ILE A 32 -6.55 -10.63 6.16
CA ILE A 32 -6.25 -9.23 5.81
C ILE A 32 -6.08 -9.08 4.30
N PHE A 33 -5.44 -10.07 3.64
CA PHE A 33 -5.16 -10.05 2.21
C PHE A 33 -5.37 -11.45 1.62
N PRO A 34 -6.54 -11.73 1.02
CA PRO A 34 -6.89 -13.06 0.51
C PRO A 34 -6.06 -13.53 -0.69
N ASP A 35 -5.31 -12.62 -1.34
CA ASP A 35 -4.53 -12.90 -2.54
C ASP A 35 -3.08 -13.32 -2.24
N ILE A 36 -2.78 -13.72 -1.00
CA ILE A 36 -1.48 -14.32 -0.68
C ILE A 36 -1.36 -15.67 -1.41
N MET A 37 -0.34 -15.79 -2.26
CA MET A 37 -0.07 -16.98 -3.08
C MET A 37 0.78 -18.03 -2.36
N GLY A 38 1.59 -17.61 -1.38
CA GLY A 38 2.43 -18.50 -0.59
C GLY A 38 2.98 -17.83 0.66
N CYS A 39 3.25 -18.64 1.69
CA CYS A 39 3.85 -18.20 2.94
C CYS A 39 4.91 -19.21 3.39
N ARG A 40 6.17 -18.78 3.48
CA ARG A 40 7.28 -19.57 4.01
C ARG A 40 7.75 -18.94 5.30
N VAL A 41 7.81 -19.72 6.36
CA VAL A 41 8.28 -19.30 7.68
C VAL A 41 9.46 -20.17 8.10
N VAL A 42 10.57 -19.55 8.45
CA VAL A 42 11.73 -20.22 9.02
C VAL A 42 11.89 -19.76 10.46
N VAL A 43 11.85 -20.70 11.39
CA VAL A 43 12.11 -20.47 12.81
C VAL A 43 13.47 -21.06 13.12
N GLU A 44 14.42 -20.23 13.51
CA GLU A 44 15.80 -20.60 13.76
C GLU A 44 16.18 -20.33 15.21
N SER A 45 16.85 -21.30 15.85
CA SER A 45 17.49 -21.12 17.16
C SER A 45 19.01 -20.99 16.95
N GLN A 46 19.58 -19.89 17.42
CA GLN A 46 21.01 -19.69 17.47
C GLN A 46 21.54 -19.95 18.88
N HIS A 47 22.45 -20.91 19.00
CA HIS A 47 23.14 -21.14 20.26
C HIS A 47 24.26 -20.11 20.42
N LYS A 48 24.17 -19.25 21.44
CA LYS A 48 25.34 -18.49 21.88
C LYS A 48 26.26 -19.38 22.72
N HIS A 49 27.48 -19.54 22.28
CA HIS A 49 28.53 -20.11 23.12
C HIS A 49 28.66 -19.24 24.39
N HIS A 50 28.61 -19.90 25.59
CA HIS A 50 28.72 -19.36 26.94
C HIS A 50 27.48 -18.64 27.53
N HIS A 51 26.74 -19.36 28.37
CA HIS A 51 25.87 -18.92 29.48
C HIS A 51 24.64 -18.04 29.19
N GLN A 52 24.23 -17.84 27.96
CA GLN A 52 22.96 -17.18 27.64
C GLN A 52 22.09 -18.10 26.79
N GLY A 53 20.79 -18.19 27.14
CA GLY A 53 19.82 -19.12 26.56
C GLY A 53 19.72 -19.09 25.03
N ASN A 54 18.87 -19.95 24.48
CA ASN A 54 18.62 -19.99 23.03
C ASN A 54 18.02 -18.65 22.58
N LEU A 55 18.58 -18.10 21.50
CA LEU A 55 18.01 -16.95 20.83
C LEU A 55 17.25 -17.42 19.59
N TYR A 56 15.99 -17.02 19.48
CA TYR A 56 15.13 -17.38 18.37
C TYR A 56 15.05 -16.26 17.37
N HIS A 57 15.14 -16.62 16.10
CA HIS A 57 14.97 -15.75 14.97
C HIS A 57 13.87 -16.31 14.05
N VAL A 58 12.96 -15.45 13.58
CA VAL A 58 11.87 -15.86 12.69
C VAL A 58 11.93 -15.01 11.42
N SER A 59 12.06 -15.65 10.27
CA SER A 59 11.95 -15.00 8.96
C SER A 59 10.70 -15.47 8.22
N ILE A 60 10.06 -14.55 7.50
CA ILE A 60 8.83 -14.80 6.77
C ILE A 60 9.00 -14.29 5.34
N ASP A 61 8.70 -15.15 4.37
CA ASP A 61 8.59 -14.79 2.97
C ASP A 61 7.14 -14.97 2.54
N LEU A 62 6.50 -13.87 2.10
CA LEU A 62 5.15 -13.88 1.56
C LEU A 62 5.20 -13.65 0.07
N THR A 63 4.64 -14.57 -0.70
CA THR A 63 4.45 -14.39 -2.15
C THR A 63 3.07 -13.76 -2.37
N VAL A 64 3.07 -12.57 -2.98
CA VAL A 64 1.85 -11.84 -3.37
C VAL A 64 1.88 -11.60 -4.88
N PRO A 65 0.76 -11.22 -5.54
CA PRO A 65 0.75 -10.92 -6.96
C PRO A 65 1.85 -9.91 -7.35
N GLY A 66 2.72 -10.30 -8.27
CA GLY A 66 3.78 -9.44 -8.81
C GLY A 66 5.00 -9.21 -7.93
N ARG A 67 5.05 -9.68 -6.67
CA ARG A 67 6.25 -9.52 -5.82
C ARG A 67 6.32 -10.48 -4.63
N GLU A 68 7.51 -10.53 -4.03
CA GLU A 68 7.78 -11.21 -2.77
C GLU A 68 8.05 -10.18 -1.66
N LEU A 69 7.40 -10.34 -0.52
CA LEU A 69 7.60 -9.55 0.69
C LEU A 69 8.42 -10.37 1.68
N ALA A 70 9.62 -9.91 2.00
CA ALA A 70 10.51 -10.58 2.91
C ALA A 70 10.61 -9.83 4.24
N VAL A 71 10.42 -10.56 5.33
CA VAL A 71 10.50 -10.04 6.70
C VAL A 71 11.63 -10.75 7.44
N ALA A 72 12.48 -9.95 8.10
CA ALA A 72 13.51 -10.45 9.01
C ALA A 72 14.51 -11.45 8.38
N ARG A 73 14.89 -11.23 7.10
CA ARG A 73 15.93 -12.04 6.44
C ARG A 73 17.34 -11.78 6.98
N ASP A 74 17.59 -10.61 7.59
CA ASP A 74 18.90 -10.29 8.14
C ASP A 74 18.92 -10.51 9.66
N PRO A 75 19.62 -11.55 10.15
CA PRO A 75 19.73 -11.84 11.57
C PRO A 75 20.42 -10.74 12.39
N LYS A 76 21.22 -9.87 11.71
CA LYS A 76 21.93 -8.78 12.38
C LYS A 76 21.07 -7.53 12.59
N ALA A 77 20.01 -7.38 11.80
CA ALA A 77 19.12 -6.20 11.83
C ALA A 77 17.97 -6.33 12.83
N HIS A 78 17.71 -7.52 13.36
CA HIS A 78 16.56 -7.79 14.23
C HIS A 78 16.98 -8.40 15.54
N GLN A 79 16.34 -7.98 16.62
CA GLN A 79 16.54 -8.52 17.96
C GLN A 79 16.14 -10.00 17.98
N ALA A 80 17.09 -10.88 18.28
CA ALA A 80 16.79 -12.24 18.59
C ALA A 80 16.14 -12.29 19.98
N HIS A 81 15.08 -13.07 20.12
CA HIS A 81 14.33 -13.19 21.36
C HIS A 81 14.65 -14.49 22.07
N GLU A 82 14.69 -14.45 23.40
CA GLU A 82 14.83 -15.63 24.24
C GLU A 82 13.57 -16.51 24.21
N ASP A 83 12.42 -15.90 23.89
CA ASP A 83 11.13 -16.58 23.76
C ASP A 83 10.74 -16.67 22.28
N VAL A 84 10.56 -17.91 21.79
CA VAL A 84 10.15 -18.19 20.40
C VAL A 84 8.79 -17.60 20.05
N TYR A 85 7.86 -17.52 21.00
CA TYR A 85 6.52 -16.96 20.75
C TYR A 85 6.55 -15.44 20.58
N VAL A 86 7.46 -14.76 21.28
CA VAL A 86 7.73 -13.33 21.09
C VAL A 86 8.33 -13.09 19.70
N ALA A 87 9.33 -13.90 19.31
CA ALA A 87 9.93 -13.82 17.98
C ALA A 87 8.88 -14.00 16.86
N ILE A 88 8.01 -15.01 17.00
CA ILE A 88 6.89 -15.24 16.05
C ILE A 88 5.95 -14.04 16.00
N ARG A 89 5.52 -13.52 17.14
CA ARG A 89 4.62 -12.36 17.21
C ARG A 89 5.20 -11.19 16.45
N ASP A 90 6.43 -10.82 16.74
CA ASP A 90 7.07 -9.62 16.19
C ASP A 90 7.36 -9.75 14.68
N ALA A 91 7.74 -10.94 14.21
CA ALA A 91 7.89 -11.23 12.80
C ALA A 91 6.55 -11.12 12.04
N PHE A 92 5.47 -11.69 12.57
CA PHE A 92 4.15 -11.61 11.94
C PHE A 92 3.56 -10.20 12.00
N ASP A 93 3.82 -9.43 13.05
CA ASP A 93 3.41 -8.02 13.12
C ASP A 93 4.17 -7.16 12.10
N ALA A 94 5.43 -7.46 11.82
CA ALA A 94 6.19 -6.82 10.75
C ALA A 94 5.68 -7.24 9.35
N ALA A 95 5.37 -8.53 9.15
CA ALA A 95 4.75 -9.05 7.93
C ALA A 95 3.41 -8.36 7.64
N ARG A 96 2.57 -8.21 8.66
CA ARG A 96 1.29 -7.50 8.55
C ARG A 96 1.48 -6.06 8.08
N ARG A 97 2.40 -5.29 8.70
CA ARG A 97 2.68 -3.91 8.28
C ARG A 97 3.14 -3.80 6.83
N GLN A 98 4.01 -4.72 6.38
CA GLN A 98 4.46 -4.75 4.98
C GLN A 98 3.31 -5.07 4.02
N LEU A 99 2.45 -6.03 4.39
CA LEU A 99 1.29 -6.44 3.60
C LEU A 99 0.25 -5.32 3.50
N GLU A 100 -0.05 -4.62 4.60
CA GLU A 100 -0.93 -3.45 4.62
C GLU A 100 -0.38 -2.31 3.74
N SER A 101 0.94 -2.08 3.80
CA SER A 101 1.61 -1.09 2.94
C SER A 101 1.53 -1.46 1.46
N TYR A 102 1.73 -2.75 1.13
CA TYR A 102 1.59 -3.27 -0.22
C TYR A 102 0.15 -3.11 -0.73
N ALA A 103 -0.84 -3.53 0.05
CA ALA A 103 -2.25 -3.42 -0.32
C ALA A 103 -2.70 -1.95 -0.52
N ARG A 104 -2.14 -1.02 0.26
CA ARG A 104 -2.38 0.41 0.10
C ARG A 104 -1.81 0.93 -1.22
N LYS A 105 -0.57 0.55 -1.56
CA LYS A 105 0.05 0.93 -2.84
C LYS A 105 -0.72 0.40 -4.04
N LEU A 106 -1.14 -0.87 -3.99
CA LEU A 106 -1.94 -1.49 -5.04
C LEU A 106 -3.26 -0.73 -5.29
N ARG A 107 -3.95 -0.30 -4.22
CA ARG A 107 -5.17 0.51 -4.34
C ARG A 107 -4.90 1.90 -4.91
N HIS A 108 -3.76 2.51 -4.56
CA HIS A 108 -3.35 3.81 -5.13
C HIS A 108 -2.97 3.68 -6.61
N GLU A 109 -2.26 2.63 -6.99
CA GLU A 109 -1.93 2.37 -8.39
C GLU A 109 -3.18 2.13 -9.24
N ILE A 110 -4.18 1.43 -8.71
CA ILE A 110 -5.48 1.24 -9.39
C ILE A 110 -6.24 2.58 -9.53
N LYS A 111 -6.15 3.47 -8.53
CA LYS A 111 -6.77 4.81 -8.62
C LYS A 111 -6.03 5.77 -9.56
N SER A 112 -4.72 5.59 -9.79
CA SER A 112 -3.91 6.47 -10.64
C SER A 112 -3.88 6.07 -12.12
N HIS A 113 -4.58 4.99 -12.51
CA HIS A 113 -4.60 4.49 -13.89
C HIS A 113 -5.84 4.88 -14.70
N GLU A 114 -6.77 5.66 -14.17
CA GLU A 114 -7.66 6.40 -15.06
C GLU A 114 -6.82 7.47 -15.76
N PRO A 115 -6.73 7.44 -17.11
CA PRO A 115 -6.03 8.49 -17.83
C PRO A 115 -6.66 9.82 -17.43
N PRO A 116 -5.86 10.85 -17.12
CA PRO A 116 -6.40 12.13 -16.70
C PRO A 116 -7.41 12.62 -17.74
N ALA A 117 -8.59 12.98 -17.27
CA ALA A 117 -9.66 13.47 -18.13
C ALA A 117 -9.21 14.76 -18.82
N LEU A 118 -9.65 14.93 -20.06
CA LEU A 118 -9.45 16.14 -20.84
C LEU A 118 -10.74 16.96 -20.84
N GLY A 119 -10.61 18.27 -20.83
CA GLY A 119 -11.74 19.18 -20.93
C GLY A 119 -11.30 20.59 -21.31
N ARG A 120 -12.26 21.49 -21.32
CA ARG A 120 -12.03 22.93 -21.54
C ARG A 120 -12.64 23.73 -20.41
N ILE A 121 -12.00 24.83 -20.05
CA ILE A 121 -12.57 25.76 -19.08
C ILE A 121 -13.84 26.37 -19.67
N ALA A 122 -14.98 26.09 -19.08
CA ALA A 122 -16.29 26.61 -19.49
C ALA A 122 -16.65 27.89 -18.76
N GLU A 123 -16.23 28.05 -17.51
CA GLU A 123 -16.56 29.18 -16.67
C GLU A 123 -15.43 29.42 -15.64
N LEU A 124 -15.15 30.68 -15.36
CA LEU A 124 -14.24 31.11 -14.29
C LEU A 124 -14.97 32.15 -13.41
N VAL A 125 -14.92 31.96 -12.10
CA VAL A 125 -15.45 32.90 -11.11
C VAL A 125 -14.34 33.30 -10.14
N PRO A 126 -13.46 34.25 -10.53
CA PRO A 126 -12.31 34.64 -9.73
C PRO A 126 -12.67 35.21 -8.36
N ALA A 127 -13.83 35.83 -8.21
CA ALA A 127 -14.30 36.39 -6.95
C ALA A 127 -14.63 35.31 -5.88
N GLU A 128 -14.86 34.07 -6.30
CA GLU A 128 -15.21 32.94 -5.45
C GLU A 128 -14.15 31.80 -5.53
N ASP A 129 -13.02 32.05 -6.19
CA ASP A 129 -11.88 31.16 -6.31
C ASP A 129 -12.18 29.79 -6.94
N PHE A 130 -13.15 29.72 -7.87
CA PHE A 130 -13.48 28.49 -8.57
C PHE A 130 -13.72 28.67 -10.07
N GLY A 131 -13.79 27.54 -10.77
CA GLY A 131 -14.21 27.46 -12.16
C GLY A 131 -14.90 26.12 -12.46
N ARG A 132 -15.35 25.97 -13.70
CA ARG A 132 -15.95 24.75 -14.23
C ARG A 132 -15.28 24.32 -15.52
N ILE A 133 -15.01 23.02 -15.63
CA ILE A 133 -14.46 22.37 -16.81
C ILE A 133 -15.59 21.64 -17.52
N GLU A 134 -15.76 21.89 -18.82
CA GLU A 134 -16.62 21.10 -19.68
C GLU A 134 -15.83 19.91 -20.24
N THR A 135 -16.34 18.73 -20.01
CA THR A 135 -15.79 17.47 -20.54
C THR A 135 -16.33 17.22 -21.96
N PRO A 136 -15.67 16.35 -22.77
CA PRO A 136 -16.12 16.04 -24.13
C PRO A 136 -17.54 15.43 -24.21
N ASP A 137 -18.03 14.84 -23.11
CA ASP A 137 -19.38 14.31 -22.96
C ASP A 137 -20.40 15.35 -22.44
N GLY A 138 -19.99 16.63 -22.32
CA GLY A 138 -20.87 17.75 -21.96
C GLY A 138 -21.15 17.89 -20.46
N ARG A 139 -20.45 17.15 -19.60
CA ARG A 139 -20.56 17.31 -18.15
C ARG A 139 -19.76 18.52 -17.68
N LEU A 140 -20.25 19.19 -16.64
CA LEU A 140 -19.53 20.25 -15.97
C LEU A 140 -18.88 19.71 -14.69
N VAL A 141 -17.57 19.87 -14.56
CA VAL A 141 -16.78 19.43 -13.40
C VAL A 141 -16.27 20.67 -12.68
N TYR A 142 -16.59 20.79 -11.40
CA TYR A 142 -16.12 21.89 -10.55
C TYR A 142 -14.63 21.77 -10.27
N PHE A 143 -13.90 22.89 -10.20
CA PHE A 143 -12.55 22.96 -9.66
C PHE A 143 -12.34 24.24 -8.85
N HIS A 144 -11.56 24.14 -7.79
CA HIS A 144 -11.16 25.27 -6.98
C HIS A 144 -9.79 25.79 -7.43
N ARG A 145 -9.49 27.09 -7.18
CA ARG A 145 -8.19 27.72 -7.46
C ARG A 145 -7.00 26.85 -7.04
N ASN A 146 -7.08 26.25 -5.84
CA ASN A 146 -6.01 25.42 -5.27
C ASN A 146 -5.77 24.09 -6.03
N SER A 147 -6.69 23.70 -6.90
CA SER A 147 -6.53 22.51 -7.75
C SER A 147 -5.67 22.79 -8.99
N VAL A 148 -5.40 24.04 -9.33
CA VAL A 148 -4.61 24.42 -10.50
C VAL A 148 -3.13 24.25 -10.20
N LEU A 149 -2.45 23.45 -11.01
CA LEU A 149 -1.03 23.16 -10.87
C LEU A 149 -0.24 23.64 -12.11
N GLY A 150 0.89 24.29 -11.86
CA GLY A 150 1.80 24.73 -12.92
C GLY A 150 1.35 25.98 -13.70
N ALA A 151 0.20 26.58 -13.34
CA ALA A 151 -0.30 27.83 -13.87
C ALA A 151 -0.92 28.69 -12.77
N ASP A 152 -1.04 29.98 -13.02
CA ASP A 152 -1.72 30.91 -12.13
C ASP A 152 -3.21 30.93 -12.49
N PHE A 153 -4.09 30.75 -11.52
CA PHE A 153 -5.55 30.73 -11.72
C PHE A 153 -6.05 32.03 -12.37
N ASP A 154 -5.49 33.19 -11.99
CA ASP A 154 -5.89 34.49 -12.51
C ASP A 154 -5.46 34.74 -13.97
N LYS A 155 -4.66 33.83 -14.54
CA LYS A 155 -4.22 33.84 -15.93
C LYS A 155 -4.93 32.82 -16.81
N LEU A 156 -5.86 32.08 -16.24
CA LEU A 156 -6.70 31.15 -16.99
C LEU A 156 -7.75 31.90 -17.78
N GLU A 157 -8.05 31.37 -18.95
CA GLU A 157 -9.08 31.90 -19.84
C GLU A 157 -10.13 30.85 -20.17
N GLU A 158 -11.35 31.28 -20.45
CA GLU A 158 -12.38 30.39 -20.97
C GLU A 158 -11.92 29.77 -22.29
N SER A 159 -12.21 28.52 -22.48
CA SER A 159 -11.77 27.65 -23.59
C SER A 159 -10.33 27.16 -23.52
N ASP A 160 -9.54 27.46 -22.47
CA ASP A 160 -8.26 26.81 -22.24
C ASP A 160 -8.44 25.29 -22.13
N GLU A 161 -7.60 24.55 -22.82
CA GLU A 161 -7.60 23.10 -22.75
C GLU A 161 -6.86 22.64 -21.50
N VAL A 162 -7.51 21.78 -20.71
CA VAL A 162 -6.99 21.30 -19.45
C VAL A 162 -7.04 19.78 -19.35
N ARG A 163 -6.07 19.25 -18.64
CA ARG A 163 -6.03 17.87 -18.15
C ARG A 163 -6.29 17.88 -16.66
N PHE A 164 -7.20 17.05 -16.18
CA PHE A 164 -7.58 17.06 -14.77
C PHE A 164 -7.82 15.65 -14.22
N ALA A 165 -7.74 15.50 -12.90
CA ALA A 165 -8.15 14.30 -12.18
C ALA A 165 -9.51 14.56 -11.54
N GLU A 166 -10.51 13.73 -11.90
CA GLU A 166 -11.87 13.81 -11.35
C GLU A 166 -11.98 12.97 -10.07
N GLU A 167 -12.59 13.53 -9.05
CA GLU A 167 -12.90 12.86 -7.80
C GLU A 167 -14.36 13.14 -7.38
N PRO A 168 -15.04 12.22 -6.67
CA PRO A 168 -16.35 12.49 -6.11
C PRO A 168 -16.23 13.55 -5.01
N GLY A 169 -16.95 14.65 -5.14
CA GLY A 169 -17.06 15.70 -4.14
C GLY A 169 -18.44 15.69 -3.46
N GLU A 170 -18.61 16.48 -2.40
CA GLU A 170 -19.87 16.55 -1.63
C GLU A 170 -21.06 17.08 -2.46
N GLN A 171 -20.80 17.93 -3.45
CA GLN A 171 -21.83 18.54 -4.31
C GLN A 171 -21.81 18.01 -5.76
N GLY A 172 -21.09 16.92 -6.02
CA GLY A 172 -20.92 16.34 -7.36
C GLY A 172 -19.46 16.14 -7.74
N PRO A 173 -19.18 15.82 -9.02
CA PRO A 173 -17.82 15.60 -9.48
C PRO A 173 -16.98 16.88 -9.38
N GLN A 174 -15.77 16.75 -8.84
CA GLN A 174 -14.80 17.83 -8.71
C GLN A 174 -13.43 17.44 -9.26
N ALA A 175 -12.70 18.40 -9.79
CA ALA A 175 -11.32 18.21 -10.21
C ALA A 175 -10.36 18.49 -9.04
N SER A 176 -9.64 17.47 -8.59
CA SER A 176 -8.64 17.57 -7.52
C SER A 176 -7.31 18.17 -8.01
N THR A 177 -6.99 17.97 -9.29
CA THR A 177 -5.82 18.55 -9.96
C THR A 177 -6.19 19.01 -11.36
N VAL A 178 -5.73 20.21 -11.76
CA VAL A 178 -5.97 20.80 -13.08
C VAL A 178 -4.65 21.30 -13.65
N HIS A 179 -4.29 20.83 -14.85
CA HIS A 179 -3.12 21.28 -15.61
C HIS A 179 -3.56 21.86 -16.96
N VAL A 180 -3.12 23.07 -17.27
CA VAL A 180 -3.31 23.65 -18.59
C VAL A 180 -2.38 22.97 -19.59
N ILE A 181 -2.95 22.49 -20.72
CA ILE A 181 -2.20 21.80 -21.79
C ILE A 181 -2.20 22.57 -23.10
N GLY A 182 -3.12 23.49 -23.29
CA GLY A 182 -3.20 24.35 -24.49
C GLY A 182 -3.84 25.68 -24.16
N ARG A 183 -3.26 26.76 -24.66
CA ARG A 183 -3.87 28.10 -24.76
C ARG A 183 -4.20 28.37 -26.22
N ARG A 184 -5.34 28.97 -26.46
CA ARG A 184 -5.75 29.36 -27.81
C ARG A 184 -5.26 30.74 -28.16
#